data_c97bf4701234ae63e255741781190c98
#
_entry.id   c97bf4701234ae63e255741781190c98
#
_cell.length_a   1.000
_cell.length_b   1.000
_cell.length_c   1.000
_cell.angle_alpha   90.00
_cell.angle_beta   90.00
_cell.angle_gamma   90.00
#
_symmetry.space_group_name_H-M   'P 1'
#
loop_
_entity.id
_entity.type
_entity.pdbx_description
1 polymer ?
#
loop_
_entity_poly.entity_id
_entity_poly.type
_entity_poly.pdbx_seq_one_letter_code
_entity_poly.pdbx_strand_id
1 'polypeptide(L)'
;EEHYMSENISLNSVATYVNMNSSYFSSVFRKETGRTFVEYLTEVRMEKARELLLCSSLKIAEIAYKVGYNDPQYFSYLFRKYNYCSPKEFRHRKRDI
;
A
#
# COMPACT_ATOMS: atom_id res chain seq x y z
N GLU A 1 -0.03 -5.91 11.93
CA GLU A 1 0.49 -4.86 11.07
C GLU A 1 1.36 -5.40 9.94
N GLU A 2 2.03 -6.50 10.17
CA GLU A 2 2.82 -7.13 9.12
C GLU A 2 1.95 -7.68 8.01
N HIS A 3 0.68 -7.95 8.32
CA HIS A 3 -0.24 -8.54 7.34
C HIS A 3 -0.52 -7.63 6.14
N TYR A 4 -0.52 -6.32 6.32
CA TYR A 4 -0.83 -5.43 5.20
C TYR A 4 0.31 -5.34 4.18
N MET A 5 1.46 -5.92 4.50
CA MET A 5 2.59 -6.00 3.57
C MET A 5 2.55 -7.21 2.67
N SER A 6 1.61 -8.11 2.91
CA SER A 6 1.45 -9.31 2.10
C SER A 6 0.55 -9.05 0.90
N GLU A 7 0.89 -9.58 -0.26
CA GLU A 7 0.01 -9.49 -1.42
C GLU A 7 -1.27 -10.29 -1.22
N ASN A 8 -1.29 -11.19 -0.25
CA ASN A 8 -2.47 -12.00 0.04
C ASN A 8 -3.50 -11.28 0.91
N ILE A 9 -3.14 -10.16 1.48
CA ILE A 9 -4.09 -9.44 2.32
C ILE A 9 -5.15 -8.79 1.44
N SER A 10 -6.39 -8.93 1.85
CA SER A 10 -7.52 -8.39 1.13
C SER A 10 -8.65 -8.13 2.10
N LEU A 11 -9.71 -7.48 1.64
CA LEU A 11 -10.88 -7.25 2.46
C LEU A 11 -11.47 -8.57 2.96
N ASN A 12 -11.58 -9.57 2.06
CA ASN A 12 -12.11 -10.88 2.45
C ASN A 12 -11.23 -11.56 3.49
N SER A 13 -9.93 -11.48 3.33
CA SER A 13 -8.97 -12.07 4.24
C SER A 13 -9.12 -11.48 5.65
N VAL A 14 -9.21 -10.15 5.72
CA VAL A 14 -9.37 -9.46 7.00
C VAL A 14 -10.71 -9.76 7.62
N ALA A 15 -11.78 -9.75 6.82
CA ALA A 15 -13.13 -10.04 7.32
C ALA A 15 -13.22 -11.45 7.88
N THR A 16 -12.59 -12.41 7.23
CA THR A 16 -12.55 -13.79 7.72
C THR A 16 -11.82 -13.87 9.05
N TYR A 17 -10.71 -13.18 9.14
CA TYR A 17 -9.89 -13.17 10.36
C TYR A 17 -10.70 -12.65 11.56
N VAL A 18 -11.50 -11.63 11.36
CA VAL A 18 -12.32 -11.04 12.44
C VAL A 18 -13.72 -11.66 12.51
N ASN A 19 -13.95 -12.73 11.77
CA ASN A 19 -15.20 -13.49 11.81
C ASN A 19 -16.42 -12.65 11.42
N MET A 20 -16.30 -11.86 10.34
CA MET A 20 -17.45 -11.16 9.78
C MET A 20 -17.35 -11.18 8.26
N ASN A 21 -18.49 -11.03 7.58
CA ASN A 21 -18.47 -11.06 6.12
C ASN A 21 -17.90 -9.75 5.58
N SER A 22 -17.35 -9.82 4.36
CA SER A 22 -16.64 -8.69 3.78
C SER A 22 -17.54 -7.49 3.49
N SER A 23 -18.79 -7.72 3.12
CA SER A 23 -19.71 -6.61 2.85
C SER A 23 -20.03 -5.83 4.11
N TYR A 24 -20.31 -6.54 5.19
CA TYR A 24 -20.60 -5.91 6.46
C TYR A 24 -19.39 -5.14 6.99
N PHE A 25 -18.22 -5.79 6.96
CA PHE A 25 -16.98 -5.17 7.41
C PHE A 25 -16.68 -3.90 6.60
N SER A 26 -16.84 -3.97 5.29
CA SER A 26 -16.59 -2.84 4.41
C SER A 26 -17.50 -1.65 4.75
N SER A 27 -18.78 -1.93 4.99
CA SER A 27 -19.74 -0.89 5.33
C SER A 27 -19.40 -0.23 6.66
N VAL A 28 -19.07 -1.03 7.67
CA VAL A 28 -18.70 -0.51 8.98
C VAL A 28 -17.43 0.31 8.89
N PHE A 29 -16.43 -0.20 8.19
CA PHE A 29 -15.16 0.49 8.05
C PHE A 29 -15.36 1.87 7.40
N ARG A 30 -16.12 1.90 6.31
CA ARG A 30 -16.37 3.16 5.60
C ARG A 30 -17.13 4.15 6.47
N LYS A 31 -18.10 3.66 7.22
CA LYS A 31 -18.89 4.51 8.12
C LYS A 31 -18.01 5.13 9.21
N GLU A 32 -17.11 4.35 9.77
CA GLU A 32 -16.27 4.80 10.88
C GLU A 32 -15.11 5.69 10.42
N THR A 33 -14.53 5.41 9.24
CA THR A 33 -13.30 6.08 8.79
C THR A 33 -13.52 7.06 7.65
N GLY A 34 -14.67 7.01 6.98
CA GLY A 34 -14.96 7.88 5.84
C GLY A 34 -14.34 7.43 4.55
N ARG A 35 -13.67 6.28 4.52
CA ARG A 35 -13.07 5.74 3.30
C ARG A 35 -13.10 4.22 3.33
N THR A 36 -12.89 3.60 2.16
CA THR A 36 -12.93 2.15 2.07
C THR A 36 -11.68 1.55 2.69
N PHE A 37 -11.79 0.28 3.09
CA PHE A 37 -10.64 -0.45 3.60
C PHE A 37 -9.52 -0.52 2.56
N VAL A 38 -9.89 -0.71 1.27
CA VAL A 38 -8.90 -0.78 0.20
C VAL A 38 -8.14 0.53 0.07
N GLU A 39 -8.83 1.66 0.14
CA GLU A 39 -8.19 2.97 0.09
C GLU A 39 -7.23 3.16 1.26
N TYR A 40 -7.67 2.78 2.44
CA TYR A 40 -6.82 2.86 3.62
C TYR A 40 -5.57 1.98 3.47
N LEU A 41 -5.76 0.74 3.04
CA LEU A 41 -4.65 -0.19 2.86
C LEU A 41 -3.65 0.34 1.84
N THR A 42 -4.15 0.90 0.73
CA THR A 42 -3.27 1.46 -0.29
C THR A 42 -2.45 2.62 0.26
N GLU A 43 -3.05 3.49 1.06
CA GLU A 43 -2.31 4.60 1.67
C GLU A 43 -1.21 4.10 2.60
N VAL A 44 -1.50 3.09 3.41
CA VAL A 44 -0.50 2.51 4.31
C VAL A 44 0.65 1.91 3.51
N ARG A 45 0.33 1.22 2.42
CA ARG A 45 1.37 0.64 1.56
C ARG A 45 2.22 1.72 0.89
N MET A 46 1.59 2.80 0.45
CA MET A 46 2.32 3.92 -0.17
C MET A 46 3.24 4.60 0.83
N GLU A 47 2.76 4.77 2.06
CA GLU A 47 3.58 5.35 3.11
C GLU A 47 4.83 4.51 3.38
N LYS A 48 4.66 3.19 3.46
CA LYS A 48 5.79 2.29 3.66
C LYS A 48 6.73 2.30 2.46
N ALA A 49 6.18 2.39 1.26
CA ALA A 49 7.00 2.48 0.06
C ALA A 49 7.87 3.74 0.08
N ARG A 50 7.30 4.88 0.46
CA ARG A 50 8.07 6.12 0.57
C ARG A 50 9.21 5.98 1.57
N GLU A 51 8.92 5.36 2.70
CA GLU A 51 9.93 5.10 3.72
C GLU A 51 11.08 4.26 3.17
N LEU A 52 10.76 3.16 2.49
CA LEU A 52 11.77 2.27 1.91
C LEU A 52 12.57 2.95 0.80
N LEU A 53 11.93 3.81 0.01
CA LEU A 53 12.63 4.54 -1.04
C LEU A 53 13.68 5.48 -0.46
N LEU A 54 13.41 6.06 0.70
CA LEU A 54 14.31 7.02 1.33
C LEU A 54 15.35 6.36 2.23
N CYS A 55 14.97 5.27 2.89
CA CYS A 55 15.81 4.68 3.94
C CYS A 55 16.54 3.42 3.52
N SER A 56 16.39 2.98 2.28
CA SER A 56 17.06 1.78 1.79
C SER A 56 17.56 1.97 0.38
N SER A 57 18.41 1.06 -0.07
CA SER A 57 18.87 1.03 -1.46
C SER A 57 18.21 -0.09 -2.26
N LEU A 58 17.08 -0.60 -1.77
CA LEU A 58 16.34 -1.64 -2.46
C LEU A 58 15.91 -1.16 -3.84
N LYS A 59 15.87 -2.07 -4.79
CA LYS A 59 15.36 -1.76 -6.12
C LYS A 59 13.86 -1.50 -6.04
N ILE A 60 13.35 -0.72 -6.98
CA ILE A 60 11.92 -0.38 -7.01
C ILE A 60 11.05 -1.65 -7.02
N ALA A 61 11.43 -2.64 -7.83
CA ALA A 61 10.68 -3.90 -7.88
C ALA A 61 10.67 -4.62 -6.53
N GLU A 62 11.79 -4.59 -5.83
CA GLU A 62 11.87 -5.20 -4.50
C GLU A 62 10.96 -4.50 -3.51
N ILE A 63 10.91 -3.17 -3.58
CA ILE A 63 10.02 -2.39 -2.72
C ILE A 63 8.57 -2.72 -3.01
N ALA A 64 8.22 -2.85 -4.30
CA ALA A 64 6.86 -3.21 -4.68
C ALA A 64 6.44 -4.53 -4.02
N TYR A 65 7.30 -5.53 -4.10
CA TYR A 65 7.00 -6.82 -3.47
C TYR A 65 6.90 -6.71 -1.95
N LYS A 66 7.79 -5.95 -1.34
CA LYS A 66 7.79 -5.81 0.11
C LYS A 66 6.54 -5.14 0.65
N VAL A 67 5.96 -4.22 -0.09
CA VAL A 67 4.74 -3.54 0.37
C VAL A 67 3.47 -4.22 -0.11
N GLY A 68 3.59 -5.38 -0.77
CA GLY A 68 2.43 -6.22 -1.04
C GLY A 68 1.94 -6.25 -2.48
N TYR A 69 2.71 -5.75 -3.43
CA TYR A 69 2.35 -5.80 -4.86
C TYR A 69 3.26 -6.78 -5.57
N ASN A 70 2.67 -7.69 -6.34
CA ASN A 70 3.46 -8.65 -7.13
C ASN A 70 3.69 -8.18 -8.56
N ASP A 71 3.22 -6.99 -8.90
CA ASP A 71 3.43 -6.38 -10.21
C ASP A 71 4.08 -5.01 -10.02
N PRO A 72 5.40 -4.89 -10.24
CA PRO A 72 6.09 -3.62 -10.05
C PRO A 72 5.57 -2.49 -10.93
N GLN A 73 5.05 -2.80 -12.12
CA GLN A 73 4.51 -1.77 -12.99
C GLN A 73 3.22 -1.19 -12.42
N TYR A 74 2.37 -2.05 -11.88
CA TYR A 74 1.16 -1.59 -11.23
C TYR A 74 1.48 -0.77 -9.98
N PHE A 75 2.46 -1.22 -9.21
CA PHE A 75 2.94 -0.47 -8.06
C PHE A 75 3.40 0.94 -8.47
N SER A 76 4.20 1.03 -9.52
CA SER A 76 4.70 2.32 -10.00
C SER A 76 3.57 3.23 -10.46
N TYR A 77 2.57 2.67 -11.12
CA TYR A 77 1.39 3.40 -11.54
C TYR A 77 0.65 3.98 -10.34
N LEU A 78 0.39 3.15 -9.33
CA LEU A 78 -0.29 3.60 -8.11
C LEU A 78 0.55 4.64 -7.36
N PHE A 79 1.84 4.40 -7.27
CA PHE A 79 2.71 5.33 -6.57
C PHE A 79 2.67 6.71 -7.21
N ARG A 80 2.74 6.75 -8.53
CA ARG A 80 2.67 8.01 -9.26
C ARG A 80 1.32 8.70 -9.05
N LYS A 81 0.26 7.92 -9.02
CA LYS A 81 -1.09 8.47 -8.78
C LYS A 81 -1.21 9.09 -7.40
N TYR A 82 -0.61 8.47 -6.40
CA TYR A 82 -0.70 8.95 -5.02
C TYR A 82 0.31 10.02 -4.68
N ASN A 83 1.47 10.01 -5.33
CA ASN A 83 2.59 10.87 -4.95
C ASN A 83 2.99 11.89 -6.02
N TYR A 84 2.31 11.87 -7.17
CA TYR A 84 2.53 12.81 -8.29
C TYR A 84 3.91 12.70 -8.94
N CYS A 85 4.64 11.64 -8.66
CA CYS A 85 5.90 11.33 -9.29
C CYS A 85 6.18 9.85 -9.19
N SER A 86 7.08 9.34 -10.02
CA SER A 86 7.42 7.92 -10.00
C SER A 86 8.26 7.60 -8.74
N PRO A 87 8.32 6.32 -8.36
CA PRO A 87 9.19 5.93 -7.24
C PRO A 87 10.64 6.36 -7.44
N LYS A 88 11.15 6.23 -8.66
CA LYS A 88 12.53 6.64 -8.96
C LYS A 88 12.72 8.13 -8.79
N GLU A 89 11.78 8.92 -9.31
CA GLU A 89 11.83 10.37 -9.16
C GLU A 89 11.75 10.79 -7.70
N PHE A 90 10.87 10.12 -6.95
CA PHE A 90 10.70 10.39 -5.54
C PHE A 90 12.01 10.17 -4.78
N ARG A 91 12.66 9.04 -5.03
CA ARG A 91 13.93 8.69 -4.40
C ARG A 91 14.99 9.75 -4.69
N HIS A 92 15.13 10.13 -5.95
CA HIS A 92 16.13 11.09 -6.36
C HIS A 92 15.89 12.48 -5.76
N ARG A 93 14.66 12.96 -5.86
CA ARG A 93 14.33 14.30 -5.36
C ARG A 93 14.55 14.44 -3.87
N LYS A 94 14.13 13.43 -3.11
CA LYS A 94 14.18 13.52 -1.65
C LYS A 94 15.58 13.28 -1.11
N ARG A 95 16.39 12.46 -1.81
CA ARG A 95 17.75 12.18 -1.36
C ARG A 95 18.73 13.26 -1.71
N ASP A 96 18.42 14.09 -2.67
CA ASP A 96 19.29 15.18 -3.09
C ASP A 96 19.19 16.41 -2.19
N ILE A 97 18.29 16.38 -1.24
CA ILE A 97 18.16 17.45 -0.25
C ILE A 97 19.06 17.15 0.97
#